data_b60dc319aa4ca83c8116dcd419e6e876
#
_entry.id   b60dc319aa4ca83c8116dcd419e6e876
#
_cell.length_a   1.000
_cell.length_b   1.000
_cell.length_c   1.000
_cell.angle_alpha   90.00
_cell.angle_beta   90.00
_cell.angle_gamma   90.00
#
_symmetry.space_group_name_H-M   'P 1'
#
loop_
_entity.id
_entity.type
_entity.pdbx_description
1 polymer ?
#
loop_
_entity_poly.entity_id
_entity_poly.type
_entity_poly.pdbx_seq_one_letter_code
_entity_poly.pdbx_strand_id
1 'polypeptide(L)'
;AMAFVLPDGAIIGESGTAVVRALCLTPGAASNTEAGAVLRLASPVSGVEGTVEVLAPGLSGGADVEDIDALRSRVVSAWANPGEVGKSNDYEAWALEVAGVTRAWAAPKALGPGTVSVYFMRDDDPITAYPDAAECATVQAHFDSTALPFGEHYAFAPVKKTQNFTIRLMPNTVAVQKAAEAAIRAYVNSVAAPVKRDAFGVTAMPIAGMTIPRSQIAAVISDATGEWSHEIIVPAADIECSVGELLEVGTLTFTG
;
A
#
# COMPACT_ATOMS: atom_id res chain seq x y z
N ALA A 1 31.45 -2.43 -11.20
CA ALA A 1 31.38 -0.98 -11.01
C ALA A 1 30.26 -0.45 -11.90
N MET A 2 29.39 0.41 -11.36
CA MET A 2 28.35 1.06 -12.16
C MET A 2 28.96 2.21 -12.93
N ALA A 3 28.50 2.41 -14.16
CA ALA A 3 28.94 3.48 -15.03
C ALA A 3 27.80 4.49 -15.23
N PHE A 4 28.14 5.77 -15.11
CA PHE A 4 27.23 6.88 -15.34
C PHE A 4 27.71 7.67 -16.55
N VAL A 5 26.78 8.17 -17.35
CA VAL A 5 27.05 9.07 -18.46
C VAL A 5 26.50 10.45 -18.12
N LEU A 6 27.20 11.48 -18.56
CA LEU A 6 26.76 12.86 -18.52
C LEU A 6 26.15 13.18 -19.89
N PRO A 7 24.82 13.16 -20.06
CA PRO A 7 24.20 13.35 -21.37
C PRO A 7 24.34 14.76 -21.91
N ASP A 8 24.50 15.72 -21.00
CA ASP A 8 24.59 17.14 -21.34
C ASP A 8 26.05 17.63 -21.15
N GLY A 9 26.52 18.44 -22.06
CA GLY A 9 27.81 19.09 -21.88
C GLY A 9 27.76 20.07 -20.69
N ALA A 10 28.89 20.21 -19.98
CA ALA A 10 29.00 21.15 -18.89
C ALA A 10 30.00 22.28 -19.22
N ILE A 11 29.65 23.48 -18.86
CA ILE A 11 30.54 24.63 -18.89
C ILE A 11 30.86 25.00 -17.45
N ILE A 12 32.15 24.91 -17.08
CA ILE A 12 32.63 25.37 -15.78
C ILE A 12 32.73 26.89 -15.84
N GLY A 13 31.93 27.58 -15.05
CA GLY A 13 31.90 29.03 -14.95
C GLY A 13 33.03 29.58 -14.09
N GLU A 14 33.00 30.89 -13.83
CA GLU A 14 34.01 31.61 -13.00
C GLU A 14 34.09 31.07 -11.55
N SER A 15 33.03 30.42 -11.06
CA SER A 15 33.01 29.74 -9.75
C SER A 15 33.91 28.51 -9.68
N GLY A 16 34.42 28.02 -10.80
CA GLY A 16 35.25 26.83 -10.88
C GLY A 16 34.47 25.53 -10.71
N THR A 17 33.11 25.58 -10.68
CA THR A 17 32.22 24.40 -10.51
C THR A 17 31.14 24.38 -11.57
N ALA A 18 30.63 23.19 -11.88
CA ALA A 18 29.44 22.99 -12.72
C ALA A 18 28.57 21.88 -12.16
N VAL A 19 27.24 22.06 -12.21
CA VAL A 19 26.29 21.04 -11.86
C VAL A 19 25.83 20.38 -13.16
N VAL A 20 25.90 19.05 -13.20
CA VAL A 20 25.55 18.26 -14.38
C VAL A 20 24.58 17.15 -14.00
N ARG A 21 23.77 16.75 -14.95
CA ARG A 21 22.89 15.60 -14.79
C ARG A 21 23.65 14.32 -15.14
N ALA A 22 23.53 13.30 -14.31
CA ALA A 22 24.13 11.99 -14.56
C ALA A 22 23.03 10.95 -14.80
N LEU A 23 23.25 10.06 -15.76
CA LEU A 23 22.37 8.93 -16.06
C LEU A 23 23.15 7.63 -15.89
N CYS A 24 22.63 6.70 -15.11
CA CYS A 24 23.25 5.37 -14.98
C CYS A 24 23.01 4.55 -16.25
N LEU A 25 24.05 3.92 -16.75
CA LEU A 25 23.98 3.04 -17.91
C LEU A 25 23.41 1.65 -17.58
N THR A 26 23.47 1.26 -16.30
CA THR A 26 22.95 -0.02 -15.84
C THR A 26 21.62 0.23 -15.13
N PRO A 27 20.49 -0.30 -15.62
CA PRO A 27 19.20 -0.19 -14.92
C PRO A 27 19.22 -0.99 -13.62
N GLY A 28 18.30 -0.66 -12.70
CA GLY A 28 18.13 -1.38 -11.44
C GLY A 28 18.18 -0.47 -10.22
N ALA A 29 17.53 -0.91 -9.13
CA ALA A 29 17.49 -0.17 -7.86
C ALA A 29 18.89 0.08 -7.29
N ALA A 30 19.84 -0.80 -7.56
CA ALA A 30 21.24 -0.67 -7.14
C ALA A 30 21.95 0.55 -7.75
N SER A 31 21.41 1.15 -8.83
CA SER A 31 21.95 2.38 -9.43
C SER A 31 21.60 3.66 -8.67
N ASN A 32 20.65 3.60 -7.75
CA ASN A 32 20.31 4.72 -6.90
C ASN A 32 21.51 5.04 -5.98
N THR A 33 21.85 6.30 -5.87
CA THR A 33 23.05 6.74 -5.16
C THR A 33 22.69 7.90 -4.25
N GLU A 34 23.05 7.80 -2.99
CA GLU A 34 22.74 8.83 -1.98
C GLU A 34 23.54 10.13 -2.24
N ALA A 35 22.99 11.23 -1.75
CA ALA A 35 23.69 12.51 -1.75
C ALA A 35 25.00 12.42 -0.94
N GLY A 36 26.04 13.12 -1.39
CA GLY A 36 27.38 13.07 -0.79
C GLY A 36 28.25 11.91 -1.29
N ALA A 37 27.71 10.99 -2.09
CA ALA A 37 28.54 9.96 -2.70
C ALA A 37 29.51 10.57 -3.73
N VAL A 38 30.73 10.03 -3.79
CA VAL A 38 31.78 10.51 -4.69
C VAL A 38 31.92 9.55 -5.86
N LEU A 39 31.68 10.06 -7.06
CA LEU A 39 31.88 9.36 -8.33
C LEU A 39 33.24 9.78 -8.91
N ARG A 40 33.86 8.94 -9.76
CA ARG A 40 35.09 9.23 -10.43
C ARG A 40 34.92 9.26 -11.94
N LEU A 41 35.57 10.23 -12.59
CA LEU A 41 35.60 10.28 -14.04
C LEU A 41 36.37 9.07 -14.58
N ALA A 42 35.79 8.35 -15.50
CA ALA A 42 36.42 7.21 -16.17
C ALA A 42 37.58 7.67 -17.08
N SER A 43 37.44 8.87 -17.65
CA SER A 43 38.49 9.49 -18.48
C SER A 43 38.83 10.85 -17.87
N PRO A 44 40.06 11.04 -17.40
CA PRO A 44 40.52 12.33 -16.87
C PRO A 44 40.44 13.43 -17.94
N VAL A 45 39.95 14.59 -17.55
CA VAL A 45 39.90 15.78 -18.41
C VAL A 45 40.92 16.79 -17.86
N SER A 46 41.80 17.29 -18.72
CA SER A 46 42.82 18.26 -18.30
C SER A 46 42.20 19.52 -17.74
N GLY A 47 42.60 19.91 -16.52
CA GLY A 47 42.08 21.09 -15.82
C GLY A 47 40.76 20.85 -15.06
N VAL A 48 40.27 19.62 -15.02
CA VAL A 48 39.07 19.24 -14.27
C VAL A 48 39.41 18.20 -13.20
N GLU A 49 38.89 18.38 -11.99
CA GLU A 49 39.05 17.41 -10.92
C GLU A 49 38.39 16.06 -11.30
N GLY A 50 39.10 14.96 -11.02
CA GLY A 50 38.67 13.62 -11.41
C GLY A 50 37.55 13.03 -10.56
N THR A 51 37.00 13.79 -9.60
CA THR A 51 35.92 13.38 -8.71
C THR A 51 34.73 14.31 -8.84
N VAL A 52 33.55 13.74 -8.70
CA VAL A 52 32.24 14.43 -8.77
C VAL A 52 31.42 14.02 -7.56
N GLU A 53 30.88 14.97 -6.83
CA GLU A 53 30.00 14.72 -5.69
C GLU A 53 28.55 14.69 -6.14
N VAL A 54 27.79 13.72 -5.65
CA VAL A 54 26.35 13.63 -5.86
C VAL A 54 25.64 14.60 -4.94
N LEU A 55 24.94 15.58 -5.52
CA LEU A 55 24.18 16.58 -4.77
C LEU A 55 22.83 16.01 -4.29
N ALA A 56 22.25 16.66 -3.27
CA ALA A 56 20.88 16.36 -2.85
C ALA A 56 19.86 16.63 -3.99
N PRO A 57 18.86 15.77 -4.19
CA PRO A 57 18.43 14.64 -3.34
C PRO A 57 19.13 13.31 -3.62
N GLY A 58 20.20 13.26 -4.38
CA GLY A 58 20.86 12.04 -4.83
C GLY A 58 20.51 11.67 -6.27
N LEU A 59 20.94 10.48 -6.71
CA LEU A 59 20.54 9.89 -7.98
C LEU A 59 19.46 8.83 -7.70
N SER A 60 18.29 9.00 -8.27
CA SER A 60 17.10 8.17 -8.04
C SER A 60 16.45 7.77 -9.36
N GLY A 61 15.43 6.89 -9.29
CA GLY A 61 14.68 6.43 -10.46
C GLY A 61 15.19 5.08 -11.00
N GLY A 62 16.21 4.49 -10.38
CA GLY A 62 16.60 3.11 -10.67
C GLY A 62 15.58 2.14 -10.06
N ALA A 63 14.99 1.28 -10.88
CA ALA A 63 14.07 0.23 -10.46
C ALA A 63 14.51 -1.11 -11.06
N ASP A 64 14.34 -2.17 -10.28
CA ASP A 64 14.60 -3.52 -10.75
C ASP A 64 13.49 -3.99 -11.68
N VAL A 65 13.77 -5.03 -12.44
CA VAL A 65 12.76 -5.69 -13.27
C VAL A 65 11.68 -6.26 -12.36
N GLU A 66 10.43 -6.02 -12.72
CA GLU A 66 9.27 -6.55 -11.98
C GLU A 66 9.39 -8.08 -11.82
N ASP A 67 9.10 -8.56 -10.62
CA ASP A 67 9.07 -10.00 -10.34
C ASP A 67 8.03 -10.70 -11.20
N ILE A 68 8.36 -11.93 -11.67
CA ILE A 68 7.51 -12.68 -12.60
C ILE A 68 6.15 -13.03 -11.99
N ASP A 69 6.09 -13.26 -10.68
CA ASP A 69 4.84 -13.60 -10.00
C ASP A 69 3.99 -12.33 -9.77
N ALA A 70 4.62 -11.18 -9.53
CA ALA A 70 3.95 -9.88 -9.50
C ALA A 70 3.37 -9.53 -10.88
N LEU A 71 4.15 -9.70 -11.95
CA LEU A 71 3.69 -9.52 -13.34
C LEU A 71 2.52 -10.45 -13.66
N ARG A 72 2.64 -11.74 -13.32
CA ARG A 72 1.56 -12.73 -13.51
C ARG A 72 0.28 -12.30 -12.78
N SER A 73 0.39 -11.91 -11.53
CA SER A 73 -0.76 -11.45 -10.74
C SER A 73 -1.42 -10.23 -11.36
N ARG A 74 -0.65 -9.28 -11.84
CA ARG A 74 -1.13 -8.09 -12.54
C ARG A 74 -1.83 -8.42 -13.86
N VAL A 75 -1.26 -9.33 -14.65
CA VAL A 75 -1.86 -9.80 -15.92
C VAL A 75 -3.18 -10.55 -15.66
N VAL A 76 -3.22 -11.44 -14.67
CA VAL A 76 -4.43 -12.18 -14.30
C VAL A 76 -5.50 -11.20 -13.79
N SER A 77 -5.14 -10.22 -12.98
CA SER A 77 -6.06 -9.18 -12.50
C SER A 77 -6.62 -8.34 -13.65
N ALA A 78 -5.78 -7.94 -14.61
CA ALA A 78 -6.22 -7.17 -15.77
C ALA A 78 -7.16 -7.97 -16.68
N TRP A 79 -6.96 -9.28 -16.78
CA TRP A 79 -7.85 -10.17 -17.54
C TRP A 79 -9.17 -10.45 -16.82
N ALA A 80 -9.12 -10.65 -15.49
CA ALA A 80 -10.31 -10.87 -14.68
C ALA A 80 -11.18 -9.61 -14.57
N ASN A 81 -10.58 -8.44 -14.63
CA ASN A 81 -11.24 -7.13 -14.47
C ASN A 81 -10.92 -6.23 -15.67
N PRO A 82 -11.44 -6.54 -16.89
CA PRO A 82 -11.28 -5.63 -18.01
C PRO A 82 -11.95 -4.31 -17.65
N GLY A 83 -11.21 -3.21 -17.74
CA GLY A 83 -11.71 -1.87 -17.44
C GLY A 83 -12.97 -1.58 -18.26
N GLU A 84 -14.07 -1.26 -17.57
CA GLU A 84 -15.27 -0.70 -18.18
C GLU A 84 -15.49 0.64 -17.49
N VAL A 85 -15.58 1.69 -18.27
CA VAL A 85 -15.65 3.06 -17.79
C VAL A 85 -16.81 3.24 -16.81
N GLY A 86 -16.47 3.49 -15.52
CA GLY A 86 -17.44 3.74 -14.46
C GLY A 86 -17.81 2.51 -13.61
N LYS A 87 -17.12 1.38 -13.73
CA LYS A 87 -17.22 0.28 -12.76
C LYS A 87 -16.48 0.58 -11.46
N SER A 88 -16.82 -0.14 -10.41
CA SER A 88 -16.15 -0.02 -9.09
C SER A 88 -14.63 -0.14 -9.18
N ASN A 89 -14.15 -1.08 -9.98
CA ASN A 89 -12.72 -1.33 -10.15
C ASN A 89 -11.97 -0.16 -10.82
N ASP A 90 -12.65 0.61 -11.68
CA ASP A 90 -12.04 1.79 -12.32
C ASP A 90 -11.76 2.86 -11.26
N TYR A 91 -12.71 3.10 -10.35
CA TYR A 91 -12.54 4.05 -9.26
C TYR A 91 -11.45 3.62 -8.26
N GLU A 92 -11.33 2.30 -7.99
CA GLU A 92 -10.24 1.75 -7.19
C GLU A 92 -8.88 1.97 -7.88
N ALA A 93 -8.81 1.72 -9.20
CA ALA A 93 -7.61 1.92 -9.98
C ALA A 93 -7.19 3.40 -10.03
N TRP A 94 -8.13 4.31 -10.27
CA TRP A 94 -7.86 5.76 -10.28
C TRP A 94 -7.40 6.27 -8.91
N ALA A 95 -7.97 5.75 -7.82
CA ALA A 95 -7.47 6.10 -6.49
C ALA A 95 -6.02 5.67 -6.28
N LEU A 96 -5.65 4.48 -6.76
CA LEU A 96 -4.29 3.95 -6.66
C LEU A 96 -3.27 4.67 -7.56
N GLU A 97 -3.70 5.46 -8.55
CA GLU A 97 -2.83 6.33 -9.35
C GLU A 97 -2.32 7.53 -8.55
N VAL A 98 -3.03 7.91 -7.49
CA VAL A 98 -2.62 9.04 -6.64
C VAL A 98 -1.47 8.63 -5.74
N ALA A 99 -0.38 9.40 -5.78
CA ALA A 99 0.82 9.10 -5.02
C ALA A 99 0.54 8.96 -3.51
N GLY A 100 1.01 7.87 -2.93
CA GLY A 100 0.84 7.55 -1.51
C GLY A 100 -0.41 6.74 -1.18
N VAL A 101 -1.34 6.56 -2.10
CA VAL A 101 -2.47 5.63 -1.91
C VAL A 101 -1.97 4.20 -2.12
N THR A 102 -2.20 3.33 -1.13
CA THR A 102 -1.74 1.94 -1.12
C THR A 102 -2.86 0.94 -1.31
N ARG A 103 -4.05 1.28 -0.81
CA ARG A 103 -5.26 0.46 -0.91
C ARG A 103 -6.47 1.34 -1.20
N ALA A 104 -7.41 0.84 -2.01
CA ALA A 104 -8.65 1.53 -2.31
C ALA A 104 -9.83 0.55 -2.42
N TRP A 105 -11.03 1.01 -2.09
CA TRP A 105 -12.27 0.24 -2.14
C TRP A 105 -13.41 1.14 -2.59
N ALA A 106 -14.02 0.79 -3.71
CA ALA A 106 -15.20 1.50 -4.19
C ALA A 106 -16.48 0.90 -3.61
N ALA A 107 -17.38 1.77 -3.19
CA ALA A 107 -18.70 1.45 -2.66
C ALA A 107 -19.78 2.14 -3.52
N PRO A 108 -20.19 1.52 -4.64
CA PRO A 108 -21.21 2.10 -5.49
C PRO A 108 -22.55 2.17 -4.76
N LYS A 109 -23.25 3.30 -4.89
CA LYS A 109 -24.58 3.57 -4.28
C LYS A 109 -24.57 3.63 -2.73
N ALA A 110 -23.43 3.75 -2.07
CA ALA A 110 -23.36 3.86 -0.62
C ALA A 110 -24.09 5.10 -0.07
N LEU A 111 -24.11 6.19 -0.82
CA LEU A 111 -24.84 7.43 -0.49
C LEU A 111 -26.14 7.60 -1.29
N GLY A 112 -26.56 6.58 -2.03
CA GLY A 112 -27.76 6.59 -2.84
C GLY A 112 -27.51 6.32 -4.33
N PRO A 113 -28.57 6.23 -5.13
CA PRO A 113 -28.45 5.98 -6.57
C PRO A 113 -27.61 7.06 -7.27
N GLY A 114 -26.72 6.64 -8.17
CA GLY A 114 -25.88 7.55 -8.94
C GLY A 114 -24.59 8.00 -8.21
N THR A 115 -24.34 7.48 -7.01
CA THR A 115 -23.13 7.83 -6.25
C THR A 115 -22.12 6.69 -6.21
N VAL A 116 -20.81 7.01 -6.14
CA VAL A 116 -19.74 6.08 -5.84
C VAL A 116 -18.89 6.68 -4.72
N SER A 117 -18.85 6.00 -3.58
CA SER A 117 -17.92 6.35 -2.50
C SER A 117 -16.66 5.50 -2.63
N VAL A 118 -15.49 6.11 -2.53
CA VAL A 118 -14.20 5.40 -2.56
C VAL A 118 -13.50 5.63 -1.25
N TYR A 119 -13.25 4.56 -0.54
CA TYR A 119 -12.42 4.56 0.67
C TYR A 119 -11.00 4.20 0.29
N PHE A 120 -10.01 4.80 0.92
CA PHE A 120 -8.61 4.49 0.61
C PHE A 120 -7.70 4.60 1.84
N MET A 121 -6.52 3.99 1.77
CA MET A 121 -5.51 3.99 2.81
C MET A 121 -4.15 4.37 2.24
N ARG A 122 -3.27 4.83 3.13
CA ARG A 122 -1.89 5.23 2.85
C ARG A 122 -0.96 4.51 3.83
N ASP A 123 -0.84 3.19 3.68
CA ASP A 123 -0.14 2.33 4.66
C ASP A 123 1.34 2.71 4.85
N ASP A 124 1.95 3.33 3.87
CA ASP A 124 3.35 3.77 3.90
C ASP A 124 3.54 5.19 4.47
N ASP A 125 2.45 5.86 4.88
CA ASP A 125 2.55 7.18 5.49
C ASP A 125 3.20 7.09 6.89
N PRO A 126 4.24 7.89 7.18
CA PRO A 126 5.01 7.78 8.42
C PRO A 126 4.23 8.25 9.67
N ILE A 127 3.12 8.96 9.51
CA ILE A 127 2.32 9.51 10.62
C ILE A 127 1.10 8.65 10.88
N THR A 128 0.31 8.40 9.84
CA THR A 128 -0.90 7.58 9.93
C THR A 128 -1.29 7.02 8.56
N ALA A 129 -1.70 5.75 8.55
CA ALA A 129 -2.22 5.14 7.34
C ALA A 129 -3.63 5.64 6.95
N TYR A 130 -4.33 6.31 7.85
CA TYR A 130 -5.66 6.89 7.59
C TYR A 130 -5.50 8.28 6.97
N PRO A 131 -6.05 8.51 5.76
CA PRO A 131 -5.91 9.78 5.09
C PRO A 131 -6.61 10.92 5.84
N ASP A 132 -6.01 12.08 5.79
CA ASP A 132 -6.61 13.32 6.29
C ASP A 132 -7.52 14.00 5.25
N ALA A 133 -8.11 15.14 5.62
CA ALA A 133 -9.02 15.87 4.74
C ALA A 133 -8.32 16.44 3.48
N ALA A 134 -7.04 16.81 3.57
CA ALA A 134 -6.30 17.36 2.43
C ALA A 134 -5.94 16.24 1.44
N GLU A 135 -5.62 15.07 1.95
CA GLU A 135 -5.35 13.87 1.17
C GLU A 135 -6.62 13.36 0.48
N CYS A 136 -7.75 13.36 1.19
CA CYS A 136 -9.06 13.07 0.59
C CYS A 136 -9.40 14.07 -0.54
N ALA A 137 -9.12 15.36 -0.36
CA ALA A 137 -9.32 16.37 -1.38
C ALA A 137 -8.41 16.16 -2.61
N THR A 138 -7.19 15.65 -2.40
CA THR A 138 -6.27 15.33 -3.51
C THR A 138 -6.81 14.20 -4.38
N VAL A 139 -7.28 13.11 -3.75
CA VAL A 139 -7.90 11.98 -4.46
C VAL A 139 -9.21 12.42 -5.14
N GLN A 140 -10.01 13.26 -4.47
CA GLN A 140 -11.23 13.82 -5.04
C GLN A 140 -10.94 14.63 -6.31
N ALA A 141 -9.94 15.51 -6.29
CA ALA A 141 -9.54 16.30 -7.45
C ALA A 141 -9.06 15.42 -8.62
N HIS A 142 -8.41 14.29 -8.33
CA HIS A 142 -8.04 13.32 -9.35
C HIS A 142 -9.28 12.68 -9.98
N PHE A 143 -10.28 12.28 -9.19
CA PHE A 143 -11.55 11.77 -9.71
C PHE A 143 -12.27 12.81 -10.57
N ASP A 144 -12.35 14.06 -10.10
CA ASP A 144 -13.01 15.15 -10.83
C ASP A 144 -12.39 15.40 -12.21
N SER A 145 -11.10 15.07 -12.38
CA SER A 145 -10.39 15.22 -13.66
C SER A 145 -10.44 13.97 -14.54
N THR A 146 -10.64 12.79 -13.96
CA THR A 146 -10.48 11.49 -14.65
C THR A 146 -11.82 10.80 -14.90
N ALA A 147 -12.73 10.87 -13.93
CA ALA A 147 -14.02 10.21 -14.01
C ALA A 147 -14.93 10.86 -15.05
N LEU A 148 -15.83 10.06 -15.63
CA LEU A 148 -16.85 10.58 -16.51
C LEU A 148 -17.83 11.50 -15.76
N PRO A 149 -18.41 12.50 -16.43
CA PRO A 149 -19.34 13.46 -15.82
C PRO A 149 -20.72 12.86 -15.52
N PHE A 150 -20.80 11.56 -15.31
CA PHE A 150 -22.04 10.83 -15.02
C PHE A 150 -21.99 10.27 -13.60
N GLY A 151 -22.79 10.84 -12.72
CA GLY A 151 -22.85 10.45 -11.32
C GLY A 151 -21.96 11.28 -10.41
N GLU A 152 -22.10 11.05 -9.14
CA GLU A 152 -21.33 11.73 -8.08
C GLU A 152 -20.34 10.74 -7.48
N HIS A 153 -19.10 11.16 -7.31
CA HIS A 153 -18.04 10.35 -6.74
C HIS A 153 -17.40 11.09 -5.55
N TYR A 154 -17.06 10.32 -4.53
CA TYR A 154 -16.56 10.87 -3.26
C TYR A 154 -15.39 10.06 -2.76
N ALA A 155 -14.31 10.73 -2.35
CA ALA A 155 -13.15 10.14 -1.70
C ALA A 155 -13.27 10.28 -0.18
N PHE A 156 -13.15 9.17 0.56
CA PHE A 156 -13.28 9.15 2.01
C PHE A 156 -12.15 8.37 2.69
N ALA A 157 -11.79 8.84 3.88
CA ALA A 157 -11.06 8.03 4.84
C ALA A 157 -11.98 6.95 5.44
N PRO A 158 -11.54 5.70 5.57
CA PRO A 158 -12.28 4.73 6.38
C PRO A 158 -12.33 5.14 7.85
N VAL A 159 -13.39 4.75 8.53
CA VAL A 159 -13.50 4.92 9.97
C VAL A 159 -12.82 3.73 10.66
N LYS A 160 -11.88 4.01 11.54
CA LYS A 160 -11.17 2.98 12.29
C LYS A 160 -12.10 2.26 13.25
N LYS A 161 -12.17 0.92 13.15
CA LYS A 161 -12.85 0.05 14.12
C LYS A 161 -11.82 -0.85 14.79
N THR A 162 -11.55 -0.60 16.04
CA THR A 162 -10.57 -1.40 16.80
C THR A 162 -11.26 -2.58 17.49
N GLN A 163 -10.76 -3.79 17.25
CA GLN A 163 -11.20 -5.01 17.92
C GLN A 163 -10.09 -5.53 18.83
N ASN A 164 -10.40 -5.65 20.12
CA ASN A 164 -9.52 -6.32 21.07
C ASN A 164 -9.80 -7.82 21.11
N PHE A 165 -8.77 -8.60 21.42
CA PHE A 165 -8.86 -10.05 21.50
C PHE A 165 -8.43 -10.55 22.88
N THR A 166 -9.15 -11.51 23.41
CA THR A 166 -8.75 -12.30 24.58
C THR A 166 -8.78 -13.77 24.20
N ILE A 167 -7.65 -14.42 24.29
CA ILE A 167 -7.47 -15.78 23.76
C ILE A 167 -6.78 -16.61 24.84
N ARG A 168 -7.36 -17.77 25.18
CA ARG A 168 -6.65 -18.78 25.96
C ARG A 168 -5.83 -19.63 25.01
N LEU A 169 -4.53 -19.77 25.30
CA LEU A 169 -3.59 -20.55 24.48
C LEU A 169 -2.97 -21.69 25.30
N MET A 170 -2.78 -22.82 24.61
CA MET A 170 -1.98 -23.93 25.12
C MET A 170 -0.98 -24.40 24.05
N PRO A 171 0.33 -24.41 24.33
CA PRO A 171 0.98 -23.85 25.52
C PRO A 171 1.00 -22.31 25.48
N ASN A 172 0.83 -21.66 26.64
CA ASN A 172 0.86 -20.19 26.74
C ASN A 172 2.30 -19.68 26.90
N THR A 173 3.11 -19.84 25.87
CA THR A 173 4.49 -19.35 25.83
C THR A 173 4.59 -18.07 24.99
N VAL A 174 5.61 -17.25 25.31
CA VAL A 174 5.84 -15.98 24.55
C VAL A 174 6.02 -16.23 23.05
N ALA A 175 6.62 -17.35 22.66
CA ALA A 175 6.81 -17.70 21.27
C ALA A 175 5.46 -17.97 20.55
N VAL A 176 4.59 -18.76 21.19
CA VAL A 176 3.26 -19.09 20.65
C VAL A 176 2.35 -17.85 20.63
N GLN A 177 2.40 -17.01 21.70
CA GLN A 177 1.67 -15.73 21.71
C GLN A 177 2.05 -14.84 20.54
N LYS A 178 3.36 -14.67 20.27
CA LYS A 178 3.84 -13.86 19.12
C LYS A 178 3.45 -14.44 17.77
N ALA A 179 3.50 -15.77 17.63
CA ALA A 179 3.08 -16.44 16.40
C ALA A 179 1.57 -16.24 16.15
N ALA A 180 0.73 -16.43 17.17
CA ALA A 180 -0.71 -16.22 17.09
C ALA A 180 -1.06 -14.73 16.82
N GLU A 181 -0.39 -13.80 17.51
CA GLU A 181 -0.58 -12.37 17.26
C GLU A 181 -0.23 -12.00 15.81
N ALA A 182 0.94 -12.44 15.31
CA ALA A 182 1.36 -12.16 13.93
C ALA A 182 0.38 -12.76 12.92
N ALA A 183 -0.10 -13.97 13.13
CA ALA A 183 -1.06 -14.63 12.28
C ALA A 183 -2.41 -13.90 12.25
N ILE A 184 -2.96 -13.49 13.40
CA ILE A 184 -4.21 -12.73 13.49
C ILE A 184 -4.07 -11.37 12.77
N ARG A 185 -2.98 -10.62 13.03
CA ARG A 185 -2.74 -9.32 12.39
C ARG A 185 -2.60 -9.46 10.88
N ALA A 186 -1.83 -10.43 10.41
CA ALA A 186 -1.66 -10.70 8.98
C ALA A 186 -3.00 -11.06 8.31
N TYR A 187 -3.78 -11.94 8.93
CA TYR A 187 -5.10 -12.32 8.42
C TYR A 187 -6.06 -11.13 8.36
N VAL A 188 -6.23 -10.41 9.47
CA VAL A 188 -7.12 -9.24 9.50
C VAL A 188 -6.70 -8.22 8.45
N ASN A 189 -5.41 -7.89 8.33
CA ASN A 189 -4.92 -6.95 7.32
C ASN A 189 -5.20 -7.42 5.88
N SER A 190 -5.19 -8.73 5.63
CA SER A 190 -5.46 -9.27 4.29
C SER A 190 -6.93 -9.24 3.89
N VAL A 191 -7.85 -9.33 4.88
CA VAL A 191 -9.30 -9.43 4.59
C VAL A 191 -10.07 -8.15 4.95
N ALA A 192 -9.54 -7.30 5.83
CA ALA A 192 -10.24 -6.10 6.26
C ALA A 192 -10.48 -5.13 5.09
N ALA A 193 -11.75 -4.77 4.93
CA ALA A 193 -12.20 -3.80 3.95
C ALA A 193 -13.37 -2.98 4.52
N PRO A 194 -13.52 -1.70 4.14
CA PRO A 194 -14.64 -0.87 4.61
C PRO A 194 -15.99 -1.26 4.01
N VAL A 195 -16.00 -2.18 3.05
CA VAL A 195 -17.18 -2.74 2.42
C VAL A 195 -17.01 -4.23 2.21
N LYS A 196 -18.11 -4.98 2.22
CA LYS A 196 -18.10 -6.42 1.93
C LYS A 196 -17.66 -6.66 0.49
N ARG A 197 -16.71 -7.58 0.31
CA ARG A 197 -16.23 -8.02 -1.00
C ARG A 197 -16.66 -9.47 -1.26
N ASP A 198 -16.83 -9.81 -2.53
CA ASP A 198 -17.05 -11.20 -2.96
C ASP A 198 -15.72 -11.99 -3.04
N ALA A 199 -15.80 -13.24 -3.44
CA ALA A 199 -14.63 -14.11 -3.58
C ALA A 199 -13.62 -13.64 -4.66
N PHE A 200 -14.02 -12.73 -5.54
CA PHE A 200 -13.19 -12.15 -6.59
C PHE A 200 -12.61 -10.78 -6.19
N GLY A 201 -12.86 -10.34 -4.96
CA GLY A 201 -12.39 -9.06 -4.45
C GLY A 201 -13.20 -7.86 -4.98
N VAL A 202 -14.37 -8.07 -5.56
CA VAL A 202 -15.27 -7.01 -6.01
C VAL A 202 -16.27 -6.68 -4.90
N THR A 203 -16.65 -5.41 -4.79
CA THR A 203 -17.66 -4.99 -3.79
C THR A 203 -18.99 -5.71 -4.01
N ALA A 204 -19.44 -6.43 -2.98
CA ALA A 204 -20.66 -7.20 -3.02
C ALA A 204 -21.91 -6.29 -3.05
N MET A 205 -22.93 -6.68 -3.78
CA MET A 205 -24.21 -5.97 -3.83
C MET A 205 -25.32 -6.84 -3.23
N PRO A 206 -26.23 -6.28 -2.41
CA PRO A 206 -26.30 -4.89 -1.94
C PRO A 206 -25.12 -4.51 -1.06
N ILE A 207 -24.80 -3.21 -1.00
CA ILE A 207 -23.69 -2.71 -0.18
C ILE A 207 -23.94 -3.06 1.30
N ALA A 208 -22.93 -3.66 1.90
CA ALA A 208 -22.90 -4.03 3.31
C ALA A 208 -21.49 -3.83 3.88
N GLY A 209 -21.39 -3.72 5.18
CA GLY A 209 -20.11 -3.74 5.88
C GLY A 209 -19.48 -5.14 5.87
N MET A 210 -18.20 -5.19 6.19
CA MET A 210 -17.46 -6.45 6.25
C MET A 210 -17.84 -7.24 7.51
N THR A 211 -17.96 -8.55 7.38
CA THR A 211 -18.07 -9.48 8.52
C THR A 211 -16.87 -10.40 8.51
N ILE A 212 -16.16 -10.49 9.62
CA ILE A 212 -15.05 -11.43 9.80
C ILE A 212 -15.51 -12.55 10.73
N PRO A 213 -15.69 -13.78 10.21
CA PRO A 213 -16.13 -14.90 11.01
C PRO A 213 -15.11 -15.28 12.09
N ARG A 214 -15.59 -15.48 13.31
CA ARG A 214 -14.77 -15.96 14.42
C ARG A 214 -14.08 -17.29 14.10
N SER A 215 -14.74 -18.15 13.33
CA SER A 215 -14.18 -19.43 12.89
C SER A 215 -12.94 -19.27 12.01
N GLN A 216 -12.87 -18.24 11.18
CA GLN A 216 -11.67 -17.96 10.38
C GLN A 216 -10.50 -17.50 11.23
N ILE A 217 -10.78 -16.70 12.25
CA ILE A 217 -9.75 -16.30 13.23
C ILE A 217 -9.26 -17.53 14.01
N ALA A 218 -10.15 -18.43 14.41
CA ALA A 218 -9.78 -19.69 15.06
C ALA A 218 -8.91 -20.56 14.15
N ALA A 219 -9.24 -20.68 12.86
CA ALA A 219 -8.43 -21.43 11.90
C ALA A 219 -6.99 -20.86 11.80
N VAL A 220 -6.88 -19.53 11.71
CA VAL A 220 -5.58 -18.85 11.64
C VAL A 220 -4.74 -19.04 12.90
N ILE A 221 -5.36 -19.10 14.09
CA ILE A 221 -4.67 -19.39 15.34
C ILE A 221 -4.20 -20.84 15.35
N SER A 222 -5.01 -21.79 14.89
CA SER A 222 -4.63 -23.21 14.77
C SER A 222 -3.43 -23.45 13.87
N ASP A 223 -3.24 -22.60 12.85
CA ASP A 223 -2.10 -22.67 11.95
C ASP A 223 -0.83 -22.03 12.55
N ALA A 224 -0.94 -21.34 13.69
CA ALA A 224 0.19 -20.68 14.32
C ALA A 224 1.20 -21.68 14.89
N THR A 225 2.47 -21.45 14.60
CA THR A 225 3.56 -22.36 15.00
C THR A 225 3.61 -22.60 16.51
N GLY A 226 3.49 -23.86 16.91
CA GLY A 226 3.61 -24.31 18.30
C GLY A 226 2.32 -24.22 19.12
N GLU A 227 1.21 -23.79 18.52
CA GLU A 227 -0.12 -23.86 19.11
C GLU A 227 -0.59 -25.33 19.12
N TRP A 228 -1.23 -25.75 20.19
CA TRP A 228 -1.85 -27.07 20.32
C TRP A 228 -3.34 -26.96 20.59
N SER A 229 -3.78 -25.96 21.34
CA SER A 229 -5.19 -25.71 21.64
C SER A 229 -5.42 -24.26 21.97
N HIS A 230 -6.54 -23.70 21.53
CA HIS A 230 -6.92 -22.34 21.88
C HIS A 230 -8.43 -22.20 22.09
N GLU A 231 -8.78 -21.14 22.81
CA GLU A 231 -10.18 -20.70 22.96
C GLU A 231 -10.22 -19.17 22.81
N ILE A 232 -10.98 -18.69 21.85
CA ILE A 232 -11.22 -17.25 21.69
C ILE A 232 -12.31 -16.84 22.67
N ILE A 233 -11.97 -16.07 23.71
CA ILE A 233 -12.91 -15.55 24.69
C ILE A 233 -13.57 -14.25 24.16
N VAL A 234 -12.76 -13.38 23.58
CA VAL A 234 -13.19 -12.14 22.94
C VAL A 234 -12.59 -12.08 21.53
N PRO A 235 -13.37 -11.84 20.51
CA PRO A 235 -14.82 -11.63 20.46
C PRO A 235 -15.61 -12.94 20.70
N ALA A 236 -16.81 -12.82 21.30
CA ALA A 236 -17.71 -13.96 21.52
C ALA A 236 -18.50 -14.37 20.28
N ALA A 237 -18.62 -13.49 19.29
CA ALA A 237 -19.32 -13.67 18.03
C ALA A 237 -18.46 -13.18 16.85
N ASP A 238 -18.99 -13.31 15.64
CA ASP A 238 -18.39 -12.76 14.44
C ASP A 238 -18.21 -11.24 14.56
N ILE A 239 -17.18 -10.69 13.94
CA ILE A 239 -16.90 -9.25 13.99
C ILE A 239 -17.62 -8.60 12.80
N GLU A 240 -18.63 -7.80 13.10
CA GLU A 240 -19.38 -7.06 12.10
C GLU A 240 -18.87 -5.61 12.02
N CYS A 241 -18.59 -5.13 10.83
CA CYS A 241 -18.27 -3.74 10.55
C CYS A 241 -19.42 -3.08 9.79
N SER A 242 -19.67 -1.80 10.03
CA SER A 242 -20.56 -1.00 9.20
C SER A 242 -19.86 -0.60 7.89
N VAL A 243 -20.65 -0.16 6.90
CA VAL A 243 -20.08 0.41 5.66
C VAL A 243 -19.21 1.59 6.00
N GLY A 244 -17.99 1.62 5.48
CA GLY A 244 -16.98 2.65 5.75
C GLY A 244 -16.10 2.37 6.97
N GLU A 245 -16.42 1.37 7.82
CA GLU A 245 -15.53 0.98 8.92
C GLU A 245 -14.47 -0.01 8.44
N LEU A 246 -13.21 0.27 8.80
CA LEU A 246 -12.08 -0.62 8.58
C LEU A 246 -11.63 -1.25 9.90
N LEU A 247 -11.64 -2.59 9.95
CA LEU A 247 -11.25 -3.31 11.15
C LEU A 247 -9.74 -3.24 11.35
N GLU A 248 -9.34 -2.90 12.58
CA GLU A 248 -7.97 -3.04 13.08
C GLU A 248 -7.89 -3.92 14.32
N VAL A 249 -6.82 -4.68 14.41
CA VAL A 249 -6.49 -5.47 15.58
C VAL A 249 -5.95 -4.55 16.68
N GLY A 250 -6.69 -4.45 17.78
CA GLY A 250 -6.29 -3.71 18.96
C GLY A 250 -5.33 -4.48 19.85
N THR A 251 -5.64 -4.51 21.14
CA THR A 251 -4.85 -5.23 22.13
C THR A 251 -5.20 -6.73 22.10
N LEU A 252 -4.17 -7.57 22.06
CA LEU A 252 -4.31 -9.01 22.26
C LEU A 252 -3.87 -9.38 23.69
N THR A 253 -4.77 -10.06 24.41
CA THR A 253 -4.51 -10.57 25.75
C THR A 253 -4.52 -12.09 25.70
N PHE A 254 -3.44 -12.72 26.13
CA PHE A 254 -3.33 -14.17 26.17
C PHE A 254 -3.41 -14.67 27.61
N THR A 255 -4.23 -15.70 27.82
CA THR A 255 -4.41 -16.38 29.12
C THR A 255 -3.99 -17.83 28.97
N GLY A 256 -3.56 -18.46 30.08
CA GLY A 256 -3.19 -19.88 30.17
C GLY A 256 -4.34 -20.71 30.71
#